data_38d76b471fdf95bd7132aa9297a0cebc
#
_entry.id   38d76b471fdf95bd7132aa9297a0cebc
#
_cell.length_a   1.000
_cell.length_b   1.000
_cell.length_c   1.000
_cell.angle_alpha   90.00
_cell.angle_beta   90.00
_cell.angle_gamma   90.00
#
_symmetry.space_group_name_H-M   'P 1'
#
loop_
_entity.id
_entity.type
_entity.pdbx_description
1 polymer ?
#
loop_
_entity_poly.entity_id
_entity_poly.type
_entity_poly.pdbx_seq_one_letter_code
_entity_poly.pdbx_strand_id
1 'polypeptide(L)'
;MPTQTNMIATYLLLVFIWATTPLAIVWSVTDLHPLWALALRFFLALPFAFALLWLFKTRFPLDKLSMHSYLAGACSFIGSQIFTYLATDYLSSGIIALMFGLAPIITGLIGRFVFQLKLYASQWGGMAIALLGLGIICVGGKDQHVQPIGISLMLLSVFIYCISMFWVKKVNAPLEPMAQAAGSIAVSDRKSVV
;
A
#
# COMPACT_ATOMS: atom_id res chain seq x y z
N MET A 1 6.99 -0.28 -28.21
CA MET A 1 6.21 -1.22 -27.37
C MET A 1 7.20 -2.02 -26.53
N PRO A 2 7.05 -2.16 -25.21
CA PRO A 2 7.91 -3.00 -24.41
C PRO A 2 7.81 -4.45 -24.93
N THR A 3 8.94 -5.12 -25.07
CA THR A 3 8.98 -6.53 -25.46
C THR A 3 8.33 -7.39 -24.37
N GLN A 4 7.71 -8.52 -24.72
CA GLN A 4 7.07 -9.43 -23.74
C GLN A 4 8.02 -9.82 -22.60
N THR A 5 9.29 -10.00 -22.90
CA THR A 5 10.35 -10.30 -21.91
C THR A 5 10.48 -9.20 -20.88
N ASN A 6 10.41 -7.92 -21.28
CA ASN A 6 10.49 -6.79 -20.36
C ASN A 6 9.25 -6.72 -19.44
N MET A 7 8.07 -7.07 -19.93
CA MET A 7 6.85 -7.12 -19.13
C MET A 7 6.91 -8.22 -18.06
N ILE A 8 7.39 -9.40 -18.41
CA ILE A 8 7.55 -10.52 -17.44
C ILE A 8 8.59 -10.17 -16.39
N ALA A 9 9.75 -9.62 -16.80
CA ALA A 9 10.78 -9.20 -15.86
C ALA A 9 10.29 -8.13 -14.88
N THR A 10 9.57 -7.11 -15.39
CA THR A 10 8.96 -6.07 -14.54
C THR A 10 7.94 -6.65 -13.57
N TYR A 11 7.11 -7.58 -14.04
CA TYR A 11 6.12 -8.24 -13.18
C TYR A 11 6.78 -9.06 -12.06
N LEU A 12 7.80 -9.86 -12.39
CA LEU A 12 8.55 -10.64 -11.40
C LEU A 12 9.25 -9.75 -10.37
N LEU A 13 9.85 -8.65 -10.81
CA LEU A 13 10.47 -7.67 -9.92
C LEU A 13 9.43 -7.04 -8.98
N LEU A 14 8.27 -6.68 -9.50
CA LEU A 14 7.17 -6.14 -8.70
C LEU A 14 6.71 -7.14 -7.64
N VAL A 15 6.50 -8.40 -8.02
CA VAL A 15 6.10 -9.48 -7.10
C VAL A 15 7.16 -9.67 -6.01
N PHE A 16 8.45 -9.67 -6.37
CA PHE A 16 9.55 -9.79 -5.41
C PHE A 16 9.57 -8.63 -4.41
N ILE A 17 9.45 -7.38 -4.87
CA ILE A 17 9.40 -6.19 -4.01
C ILE A 17 8.20 -6.26 -3.07
N TRP A 18 7.01 -6.61 -3.57
CA TRP A 18 5.80 -6.71 -2.75
C TRP A 18 5.87 -7.85 -1.73
N ALA A 19 6.44 -8.98 -2.10
CA ALA A 19 6.58 -10.13 -1.20
C ALA A 19 7.59 -9.88 -0.07
N THR A 20 8.65 -9.13 -0.33
CA THR A 20 9.70 -8.82 0.67
C THR A 20 9.36 -7.60 1.54
N THR A 21 8.47 -6.73 1.10
CA THR A 21 8.10 -5.50 1.82
C THR A 21 7.61 -5.75 3.26
N PRO A 22 6.67 -6.69 3.54
CA PRO A 22 6.22 -6.93 4.91
C PRO A 22 7.32 -7.43 5.83
N LEU A 23 8.24 -8.24 5.31
CA LEU A 23 9.41 -8.70 6.05
C LEU A 23 10.34 -7.54 6.41
N ALA A 24 10.62 -6.66 5.44
CA ALA A 24 11.44 -5.48 5.67
C ALA A 24 10.80 -4.51 6.67
N ILE A 25 9.47 -4.38 6.68
CA ILE A 25 8.73 -3.59 7.68
C ILE A 25 8.98 -4.16 9.08
N VAL A 26 8.74 -5.46 9.28
CA VAL A 26 8.91 -6.10 10.59
C VAL A 26 10.37 -6.00 11.07
N TRP A 27 11.35 -6.20 10.18
CA TRP A 27 12.76 -6.04 10.55
C TRP A 27 13.13 -4.60 10.92
N SER A 28 12.51 -3.61 10.30
CA SER A 28 12.79 -2.19 10.60
C SER A 28 12.33 -1.75 11.99
N VAL A 29 11.43 -2.50 12.62
CA VAL A 29 10.87 -2.18 13.95
C VAL A 29 11.43 -3.05 15.06
N THR A 30 12.41 -3.94 14.80
CA THR A 30 13.00 -4.79 15.83
C THR A 30 13.69 -3.99 16.92
N ASP A 31 14.37 -2.89 16.55
CA ASP A 31 15.15 -2.05 17.45
C ASP A 31 14.64 -0.60 17.52
N LEU A 32 13.59 -0.27 16.76
CA LEU A 32 13.04 1.08 16.64
C LEU A 32 11.54 1.08 16.89
N HIS A 33 11.05 2.13 17.53
CA HIS A 33 9.60 2.34 17.63
C HIS A 33 8.97 2.42 16.23
N PRO A 34 7.81 1.77 15.97
CA PRO A 34 7.19 1.69 14.64
C PRO A 34 7.07 3.03 13.89
N LEU A 35 6.71 4.10 14.60
CA LEU A 35 6.57 5.42 13.98
C LEU A 35 7.90 6.04 13.56
N TRP A 36 8.98 5.80 14.31
CA TRP A 36 10.33 6.25 13.93
C TRP A 36 10.86 5.49 12.72
N ALA A 37 10.64 4.17 12.69
CA ALA A 37 11.01 3.35 11.55
C ALA A 37 10.28 3.81 10.26
N LEU A 38 8.98 4.14 10.38
CA LEU A 38 8.18 4.70 9.30
C LEU A 38 8.72 6.06 8.82
N ALA A 39 8.99 6.98 9.74
CA ALA A 39 9.53 8.31 9.42
C ALA A 39 10.89 8.20 8.71
N LEU A 40 11.79 7.38 9.24
CA LEU A 40 13.10 7.14 8.63
C LEU A 40 12.99 6.57 7.21
N ARG A 41 12.06 5.64 6.99
CA ARG A 41 11.78 5.07 5.67
C ARG A 41 11.37 6.15 4.66
N PHE A 42 10.47 7.07 5.03
CA PHE A 42 10.06 8.15 4.16
C PHE A 42 11.17 9.17 3.92
N PHE A 43 11.90 9.51 4.98
CA PHE A 43 13.04 10.41 4.88
C PHE A 43 14.11 9.87 3.91
N LEU A 44 14.42 8.57 3.97
CA LEU A 44 15.35 7.93 3.04
C LEU A 44 14.78 7.80 1.62
N ALA A 45 13.47 7.54 1.47
CA ALA A 45 12.83 7.38 0.17
C ALA A 45 12.76 8.70 -0.62
N LEU A 46 12.68 9.84 0.07
CA LEU A 46 12.52 11.15 -0.55
C LEU A 46 13.66 11.51 -1.52
N PRO A 47 14.95 11.48 -1.12
CA PRO A 47 16.05 11.79 -2.02
C PRO A 47 16.12 10.84 -3.22
N PHE A 48 15.81 9.54 -3.01
CA PHE A 48 15.75 8.58 -4.11
C PHE A 48 14.62 8.90 -5.09
N ALA A 49 13.45 9.30 -4.59
CA ALA A 49 12.33 9.70 -5.44
C ALA A 49 12.69 10.92 -6.30
N PHE A 50 13.32 11.95 -5.72
CA PHE A 50 13.76 13.12 -6.46
C PHE A 50 14.92 12.82 -7.41
N ALA A 51 15.87 11.96 -7.04
CA ALA A 51 16.93 11.51 -7.91
C ALA A 51 16.38 10.79 -9.16
N LEU A 52 15.37 9.94 -8.98
CA LEU A 52 14.68 9.28 -10.10
C LEU A 52 13.95 10.28 -11.00
N LEU A 53 13.25 11.26 -10.44
CA LEU A 53 12.60 12.31 -11.23
C LEU A 53 13.61 13.07 -12.08
N TRP A 54 14.77 13.41 -11.51
CA TRP A 54 15.85 14.09 -12.21
C TRP A 54 16.46 13.22 -13.31
N LEU A 55 16.73 11.94 -13.01
CA LEU A 55 17.34 11.00 -13.96
C LEU A 55 16.43 10.74 -15.17
N PHE A 56 15.14 10.58 -14.95
CA PHE A 56 14.16 10.31 -16.00
C PHE A 56 13.56 11.58 -16.61
N LYS A 57 14.02 12.77 -16.16
CA LYS A 57 13.53 14.08 -16.63
C LYS A 57 12.00 14.21 -16.56
N THR A 58 11.39 13.56 -15.59
CA THR A 58 9.93 13.57 -15.38
C THR A 58 9.49 14.93 -14.87
N ARG A 59 8.46 15.50 -15.48
CA ARG A 59 7.88 16.77 -15.04
C ARG A 59 7.19 16.59 -13.70
N PHE A 60 7.45 17.52 -12.76
CA PHE A 60 6.83 17.57 -11.44
C PHE A 60 5.89 18.77 -11.35
N PRO A 61 4.64 18.66 -11.84
CA PRO A 61 3.69 19.75 -11.83
C PRO A 61 3.19 20.04 -10.41
N LEU A 62 3.06 21.33 -10.07
CA LEU A 62 2.59 21.82 -8.77
C LEU A 62 1.24 22.53 -8.86
N ASP A 63 0.48 22.28 -9.93
CA ASP A 63 -0.87 22.80 -10.09
C ASP A 63 -1.84 22.20 -9.05
N LYS A 64 -2.99 22.88 -8.85
CA LYS A 64 -3.97 22.47 -7.82
C LYS A 64 -4.45 21.04 -8.00
N LEU A 65 -4.65 20.58 -9.24
CA LEU A 65 -5.12 19.22 -9.53
C LEU A 65 -4.07 18.18 -9.15
N SER A 66 -2.81 18.42 -9.53
CA SER A 66 -1.67 17.56 -9.16
C SER A 66 -1.48 17.51 -7.64
N MET A 67 -1.62 18.66 -6.96
CA MET A 67 -1.52 18.71 -5.50
C MET A 67 -2.62 17.89 -4.80
N HIS A 68 -3.85 17.93 -5.31
CA HIS A 68 -4.91 17.06 -4.78
C HIS A 68 -4.61 15.58 -5.01
N SER A 69 -4.01 15.22 -6.14
CA SER A 69 -3.60 13.85 -6.41
C SER A 69 -2.45 13.40 -5.48
N TYR A 70 -1.48 14.27 -5.22
CA TYR A 70 -0.40 14.01 -4.27
C TYR A 70 -0.92 13.84 -2.84
N LEU A 71 -1.87 14.67 -2.41
CA LEU A 71 -2.55 14.54 -1.11
C LEU A 71 -3.31 13.21 -1.01
N ALA A 72 -4.03 12.83 -2.07
CA ALA A 72 -4.72 11.55 -2.10
C ALA A 72 -3.76 10.36 -1.99
N GLY A 73 -2.62 10.40 -2.67
CA GLY A 73 -1.57 9.39 -2.53
C GLY A 73 -0.89 9.41 -1.16
N ALA A 74 -0.63 10.60 -0.61
CA ALA A 74 -0.06 10.77 0.73
C ALA A 74 -0.98 10.15 1.82
N CYS A 75 -2.28 10.21 1.66
CA CYS A 75 -3.23 9.55 2.55
C CYS A 75 -2.99 8.02 2.61
N SER A 76 -2.61 7.39 1.48
CA SER A 76 -2.18 5.99 1.47
C SER A 76 -0.88 5.79 2.24
N PHE A 77 0.13 6.61 1.95
CA PHE A 77 1.46 6.45 2.56
C PHE A 77 1.44 6.71 4.07
N ILE A 78 0.82 7.77 4.54
CA ILE A 78 0.74 8.08 5.97
C ILE A 78 -0.35 7.22 6.63
N GLY A 79 -1.59 7.33 6.17
CA GLY A 79 -2.75 6.72 6.81
C GLY A 79 -2.66 5.20 6.87
N SER A 80 -2.45 4.55 5.72
CA SER A 80 -2.34 3.09 5.67
C SER A 80 -1.07 2.60 6.37
N GLN A 81 0.08 3.20 6.10
CA GLN A 81 1.34 2.71 6.65
C GLN A 81 1.45 2.87 8.16
N ILE A 82 0.91 3.93 8.77
CA ILE A 82 0.89 4.07 10.23
C ILE A 82 0.22 2.85 10.88
N PHE A 83 -0.96 2.48 10.40
CA PHE A 83 -1.67 1.32 10.94
C PHE A 83 -0.96 0.00 10.64
N THR A 84 -0.30 -0.12 9.48
CA THR A 84 0.52 -1.29 9.17
C THR A 84 1.70 -1.42 10.13
N TYR A 85 2.42 -0.33 10.41
CA TYR A 85 3.55 -0.35 11.33
C TYR A 85 3.11 -0.62 12.78
N LEU A 86 1.99 -0.05 13.22
CA LEU A 86 1.43 -0.35 14.55
C LEU A 86 0.94 -1.80 14.66
N ALA A 87 0.56 -2.44 13.56
CA ALA A 87 0.14 -3.83 13.56
C ALA A 87 1.31 -4.82 13.70
N THR A 88 2.57 -4.38 13.46
CA THR A 88 3.75 -5.25 13.60
C THR A 88 3.98 -5.73 15.03
N ASP A 89 3.50 -5.00 16.04
CA ASP A 89 3.59 -5.40 17.44
C ASP A 89 2.65 -6.57 17.77
N TYR A 90 1.66 -6.86 16.91
CA TYR A 90 0.58 -7.80 17.13
C TYR A 90 0.50 -8.92 16.09
N LEU A 91 1.19 -8.76 14.95
CA LEU A 91 1.10 -9.67 13.81
C LEU A 91 2.48 -9.99 13.23
N SER A 92 2.66 -11.23 12.79
CA SER A 92 3.85 -11.61 12.02
C SER A 92 3.82 -11.02 10.59
N SER A 93 5.01 -10.91 9.97
CA SER A 93 5.16 -10.41 8.60
C SER A 93 4.33 -11.19 7.57
N GLY A 94 4.19 -12.51 7.76
CA GLY A 94 3.38 -13.36 6.91
C GLY A 94 1.88 -13.02 6.97
N ILE A 95 1.35 -12.76 8.16
CA ILE A 95 -0.05 -12.33 8.34
C ILE A 95 -0.27 -10.94 7.73
N ILE A 96 0.65 -10.01 7.94
CA ILE A 96 0.60 -8.67 7.33
C ILE A 96 0.54 -8.78 5.80
N ALA A 97 1.40 -9.62 5.20
CA ALA A 97 1.40 -9.87 3.76
C ALA A 97 0.05 -10.43 3.27
N LEU A 98 -0.50 -11.43 3.99
CA LEU A 98 -1.79 -12.04 3.66
C LEU A 98 -2.95 -11.02 3.76
N MET A 99 -2.92 -10.15 4.77
CA MET A 99 -3.95 -9.13 4.93
C MET A 99 -3.91 -8.08 3.82
N PHE A 100 -2.73 -7.71 3.30
CA PHE A 100 -2.65 -6.92 2.07
C PHE A 100 -3.24 -7.64 0.85
N GLY A 101 -3.23 -8.97 0.83
CA GLY A 101 -3.93 -9.78 -0.15
C GLY A 101 -5.46 -9.59 -0.16
N LEU A 102 -6.04 -8.98 0.88
CA LEU A 102 -7.46 -8.59 0.90
C LEU A 102 -7.74 -7.30 0.09
N ALA A 103 -6.72 -6.54 -0.29
CA ALA A 103 -6.91 -5.28 -1.02
C ALA A 103 -7.76 -5.44 -2.30
N PRO A 104 -7.61 -6.46 -3.15
CA PRO A 104 -8.48 -6.67 -4.30
C PRO A 104 -9.94 -6.91 -3.90
N ILE A 105 -10.18 -7.59 -2.76
CA ILE A 105 -11.52 -7.87 -2.24
C ILE A 105 -12.18 -6.55 -1.80
N ILE A 106 -11.49 -5.78 -0.96
CA ILE A 106 -11.99 -4.48 -0.47
C ILE A 106 -12.20 -3.52 -1.64
N THR A 107 -11.27 -3.48 -2.59
CA THR A 107 -11.39 -2.67 -3.81
C THR A 107 -12.60 -3.10 -4.64
N GLY A 108 -12.82 -4.41 -4.80
CA GLY A 108 -14.00 -4.95 -5.49
C GLY A 108 -15.30 -4.56 -4.80
N LEU A 109 -15.37 -4.66 -3.47
CA LEU A 109 -16.55 -4.28 -2.68
C LEU A 109 -16.82 -2.77 -2.78
N ILE A 110 -15.81 -1.91 -2.62
CA ILE A 110 -15.94 -0.46 -2.80
C ILE A 110 -16.40 -0.16 -4.24
N GLY A 111 -15.79 -0.81 -5.24
CA GLY A 111 -16.20 -0.70 -6.63
C GLY A 111 -17.67 -1.05 -6.84
N ARG A 112 -18.15 -2.11 -6.21
CA ARG A 112 -19.54 -2.57 -6.30
C ARG A 112 -20.50 -1.61 -5.61
N PHE A 113 -20.22 -1.22 -4.35
CA PHE A 113 -21.17 -0.45 -3.53
C PHE A 113 -21.12 1.05 -3.83
N VAL A 114 -19.93 1.62 -4.08
CA VAL A 114 -19.77 3.06 -4.30
C VAL A 114 -19.89 3.42 -5.79
N PHE A 115 -19.28 2.60 -6.67
CA PHE A 115 -19.23 2.88 -8.11
C PHE A 115 -20.18 2.00 -8.92
N GLN A 116 -20.99 1.16 -8.26
CA GLN A 116 -21.99 0.27 -8.87
C GLN A 116 -21.42 -0.62 -10.00
N LEU A 117 -20.14 -0.95 -9.92
CA LEU A 117 -19.49 -1.86 -10.86
C LEU A 117 -20.06 -3.27 -10.70
N LYS A 118 -20.30 -3.95 -11.82
CA LYS A 118 -20.78 -5.34 -11.81
C LYS A 118 -19.62 -6.27 -11.48
N LEU A 119 -19.76 -7.06 -10.42
CA LEU A 119 -18.84 -8.16 -10.11
C LEU A 119 -19.40 -9.46 -10.67
N TYR A 120 -18.56 -10.25 -11.32
CA TYR A 120 -18.91 -11.57 -11.84
C TYR A 120 -18.94 -12.60 -10.69
N ALA A 121 -19.72 -13.67 -10.87
CA ALA A 121 -19.83 -14.76 -9.89
C ALA A 121 -18.46 -15.40 -9.58
N SER A 122 -17.58 -15.50 -10.55
CA SER A 122 -16.21 -16.00 -10.37
C SER A 122 -15.39 -15.13 -9.43
N GLN A 123 -15.58 -13.80 -9.43
CA GLN A 123 -14.91 -12.88 -8.53
C GLN A 123 -15.40 -13.04 -7.10
N TRP A 124 -16.72 -13.22 -6.90
CA TRP A 124 -17.29 -13.54 -5.59
C TRP A 124 -16.76 -14.86 -5.04
N GLY A 125 -16.66 -15.90 -5.89
CA GLY A 125 -16.06 -17.17 -5.51
C GLY A 125 -14.59 -17.05 -5.11
N GLY A 126 -13.79 -16.32 -5.87
CA GLY A 126 -12.39 -16.03 -5.55
C GLY A 126 -12.21 -15.29 -4.23
N MET A 127 -13.06 -14.28 -3.97
CA MET A 127 -13.06 -13.54 -2.70
C MET A 127 -13.38 -14.45 -1.51
N ALA A 128 -14.38 -15.31 -1.64
CA ALA A 128 -14.78 -16.26 -0.59
C ALA A 128 -13.64 -17.25 -0.27
N ILE A 129 -13.00 -17.81 -1.30
CA ILE A 129 -11.87 -18.73 -1.12
C ILE A 129 -10.70 -18.01 -0.43
N ALA A 130 -10.38 -16.78 -0.83
CA ALA A 130 -9.30 -16.01 -0.21
C ALA A 130 -9.58 -15.70 1.27
N LEU A 131 -10.81 -15.33 1.61
CA LEU A 131 -11.23 -15.09 3.00
C LEU A 131 -11.17 -16.37 3.85
N LEU A 132 -11.61 -17.50 3.31
CA LEU A 132 -11.51 -18.81 3.97
C LEU A 132 -10.05 -19.20 4.21
N GLY A 133 -9.18 -19.04 3.21
CA GLY A 133 -7.75 -19.30 3.34
C GLY A 133 -7.10 -18.46 4.44
N LEU A 134 -7.39 -17.16 4.46
CA LEU A 134 -6.91 -16.26 5.52
C LEU A 134 -7.44 -16.67 6.90
N GLY A 135 -8.73 -17.00 7.01
CA GLY A 135 -9.34 -17.47 8.25
C GLY A 135 -8.68 -18.73 8.79
N ILE A 136 -8.41 -19.74 7.94
CA ILE A 136 -7.70 -20.96 8.32
C ILE A 136 -6.31 -20.65 8.87
N ILE A 137 -5.56 -19.76 8.21
CA ILE A 137 -4.21 -19.39 8.65
C ILE A 137 -4.25 -18.63 9.98
N CYS A 138 -5.18 -17.70 10.16
CA CYS A 138 -5.31 -16.92 11.39
C CYS A 138 -5.73 -17.79 12.60
N VAL A 139 -6.54 -18.84 12.37
CA VAL A 139 -7.04 -19.70 13.45
C VAL A 139 -6.13 -20.91 13.67
N GLY A 140 -5.53 -21.46 12.60
CA GLY A 140 -4.76 -22.70 12.64
C GLY A 140 -3.28 -22.53 13.01
N GLY A 141 -2.76 -21.33 13.00
CA GLY A 141 -1.35 -21.03 13.28
C GLY A 141 -1.07 -21.01 14.79
N LYS A 142 -0.78 -22.17 15.36
CA LYS A 142 -0.52 -22.33 16.81
C LYS A 142 0.68 -21.52 17.35
N ASP A 143 1.61 -21.11 16.49
CA ASP A 143 2.85 -20.41 16.85
C ASP A 143 2.89 -18.95 16.36
N GLN A 144 1.78 -18.43 15.87
CA GLN A 144 1.75 -17.06 15.36
C GLN A 144 1.09 -16.13 16.41
N HIS A 145 1.81 -15.08 16.81
CA HIS A 145 1.23 -13.97 17.56
C HIS A 145 0.17 -13.27 16.68
N VAL A 146 -1.07 -13.73 16.76
CA VAL A 146 -2.21 -13.13 16.08
C VAL A 146 -3.15 -12.55 17.13
N GLN A 147 -3.07 -11.26 17.32
CA GLN A 147 -3.98 -10.56 18.23
C GLN A 147 -5.09 -9.87 17.44
N PRO A 148 -6.35 -9.89 17.92
CA PRO A 148 -7.48 -9.24 17.24
C PRO A 148 -7.28 -7.75 16.98
N ILE A 149 -6.51 -7.07 17.83
CA ILE A 149 -6.16 -5.66 17.65
C ILE A 149 -5.29 -5.45 16.41
N GLY A 150 -4.32 -6.33 16.15
CA GLY A 150 -3.49 -6.28 14.94
C GLY A 150 -4.31 -6.51 13.67
N ILE A 151 -5.27 -7.45 13.71
CA ILE A 151 -6.19 -7.68 12.59
C ILE A 151 -7.02 -6.42 12.29
N SER A 152 -7.58 -5.77 13.31
CA SER A 152 -8.38 -4.56 13.14
C SER A 152 -7.55 -3.39 12.61
N LEU A 153 -6.31 -3.21 13.07
CA LEU A 153 -5.37 -2.20 12.55
C LEU A 153 -5.06 -2.46 11.07
N MET A 154 -4.80 -3.70 10.70
CA MET A 154 -4.52 -4.06 9.31
C MET A 154 -5.73 -3.90 8.40
N LEU A 155 -6.93 -4.27 8.84
CA LEU A 155 -8.16 -4.03 8.06
C LEU A 155 -8.35 -2.54 7.82
N LEU A 156 -8.15 -1.72 8.84
CA LEU A 156 -8.22 -0.26 8.71
C LEU A 156 -7.15 0.28 7.74
N SER A 157 -5.92 -0.23 7.84
CA SER A 157 -4.83 0.09 6.92
C SER A 157 -5.20 -0.20 5.47
N VAL A 158 -5.65 -1.42 5.17
CA VAL A 158 -6.01 -1.82 3.80
C VAL A 158 -7.22 -1.04 3.29
N PHE A 159 -8.18 -0.73 4.16
CA PHE A 159 -9.34 0.09 3.80
C PHE A 159 -8.94 1.51 3.41
N ILE A 160 -8.09 2.18 4.20
CA ILE A 160 -7.54 3.50 3.90
C ILE A 160 -6.74 3.46 2.58
N TYR A 161 -5.93 2.43 2.37
CA TYR A 161 -5.20 2.21 1.14
C TYR A 161 -6.13 2.17 -0.08
N CYS A 162 -7.19 1.35 -0.02
CA CYS A 162 -8.16 1.24 -1.10
C CYS A 162 -8.89 2.55 -1.38
N ILE A 163 -9.34 3.27 -0.34
CA ILE A 163 -9.98 4.58 -0.50
C ILE A 163 -9.03 5.58 -1.17
N SER A 164 -7.79 5.63 -0.74
CA SER A 164 -6.77 6.49 -1.31
C SER A 164 -6.57 6.20 -2.81
N MET A 165 -6.50 4.93 -3.21
CA MET A 165 -6.40 4.54 -4.61
C MET A 165 -7.59 5.01 -5.45
N PHE A 166 -8.80 4.90 -4.92
CA PHE A 166 -9.99 5.43 -5.60
C PHE A 166 -9.98 6.94 -5.66
N TRP A 167 -9.49 7.62 -4.63
CA TRP A 167 -9.38 9.08 -4.62
C TRP A 167 -8.39 9.57 -5.68
N VAL A 168 -7.19 8.98 -5.76
CA VAL A 168 -6.21 9.27 -6.82
C VAL A 168 -6.84 9.07 -8.20
N LYS A 169 -7.54 7.96 -8.40
CA LYS A 169 -8.23 7.66 -9.65
C LYS A 169 -9.34 8.67 -9.97
N LYS A 170 -10.09 9.13 -8.96
CA LYS A 170 -11.17 10.12 -9.13
C LYS A 170 -10.62 11.50 -9.50
N VAL A 171 -9.50 11.91 -8.90
CA VAL A 171 -8.82 13.18 -9.22
C VAL A 171 -8.33 13.15 -10.67
N ASN A 172 -7.87 11.99 -11.16
CA ASN A 172 -7.45 11.75 -12.54
C ASN A 172 -6.52 12.86 -13.08
N ALA A 173 -5.56 13.28 -12.26
CA ALA A 173 -4.56 14.26 -12.69
C ALA A 173 -3.67 13.64 -13.78
N PRO A 174 -3.29 14.38 -14.83
CA PRO A 174 -2.43 13.91 -15.91
C PRO A 174 -0.97 13.82 -15.45
N LEU A 175 -0.70 12.93 -14.49
CA LEU A 175 0.61 12.76 -13.85
C LEU A 175 1.26 11.45 -14.31
N GLU A 176 2.56 11.53 -14.54
CA GLU A 176 3.35 10.31 -14.67
C GLU A 176 3.39 9.56 -13.33
N PRO A 177 3.38 8.21 -13.32
CA PRO A 177 3.40 7.42 -12.09
C PRO A 177 4.55 7.78 -11.14
N MET A 178 5.72 8.12 -11.69
CA MET A 178 6.88 8.57 -10.90
C MET A 178 6.62 9.90 -10.19
N ALA A 179 6.04 10.88 -10.90
CA ALA A 179 5.68 12.18 -10.32
C ALA A 179 4.62 12.01 -9.23
N GLN A 180 3.62 11.14 -9.45
CA GLN A 180 2.60 10.81 -8.46
C GLN A 180 3.22 10.22 -7.19
N ALA A 181 4.13 9.24 -7.33
CA ALA A 181 4.78 8.60 -6.19
C ALA A 181 5.66 9.59 -5.41
N ALA A 182 6.54 10.32 -6.10
CA ALA A 182 7.44 11.29 -5.49
C ALA A 182 6.68 12.43 -4.79
N GLY A 183 5.63 12.96 -5.43
CA GLY A 183 4.79 14.00 -4.86
C GLY A 183 4.03 13.53 -3.62
N SER A 184 3.52 12.32 -3.64
CA SER A 184 2.84 11.72 -2.48
C SER A 184 3.80 11.52 -1.30
N ILE A 185 5.04 11.09 -1.54
CA ILE A 185 6.08 10.96 -0.52
C ILE A 185 6.46 12.35 0.04
N ALA A 186 6.67 13.35 -0.82
CA ALA A 186 7.03 14.69 -0.40
C ALA A 186 5.96 15.36 0.48
N VAL A 187 4.68 15.15 0.16
CA VAL A 187 3.56 15.64 0.98
C VAL A 187 3.48 14.87 2.30
N SER A 188 3.81 13.58 2.30
CA SER A 188 3.82 12.74 3.49
C SER A 188 4.87 13.20 4.49
N ASP A 189 6.07 13.53 4.04
CA ASP A 189 7.18 13.96 4.90
C ASP A 189 6.87 15.30 5.59
N ARG A 190 6.25 16.25 4.92
CA ARG A 190 5.86 17.56 5.50
C ARG A 190 4.91 17.45 6.71
N LYS A 191 4.12 16.37 6.81
CA LYS A 191 3.15 16.18 7.91
C LYS A 191 3.68 15.28 9.03
N SER A 192 4.76 14.56 8.82
CA SER A 192 5.37 13.70 9.86
C SER A 192 6.26 14.48 10.83
N VAL A 193 6.57 15.76 10.53
CA VAL A 193 7.46 16.62 11.32
C VAL A 193 6.68 17.63 12.21
N VAL A 194 5.34 17.63 12.18
CA VAL A 194 4.45 18.41 13.04
C VAL A 194 3.69 17.48 13.98
#